data_66e951120d06d2d2bada6091ec42a593
#
_entry.id   66e951120d06d2d2bada6091ec42a593
#
_cell.length_a   1.000
_cell.length_b   1.000
_cell.length_c   1.000
_cell.angle_alpha   90.00
_cell.angle_beta   90.00
_cell.angle_gamma   90.00
#
_symmetry.space_group_name_H-M   'P 1'
#
loop_
_entity.id
_entity.type
_entity.pdbx_description
1 polymer ?
#
loop_
_entity_poly.entity_id
_entity_poly.type
_entity_poly.pdbx_seq_one_letter_code
_entity_poly.pdbx_strand_id
1 'polypeptide(L)'
;MERLIIINGELILPTGIETNKIMVCRNGKIEQIVSSEAYIPQADDRIIDANQQYVSPGFIDIHVHGGGGHDFMDGTVEAFLGVAETHARYGTTAMVPTTLTSTNEELMTTFAVYQKAKSLNKKGAQFIGLHLEGPYFSPKQCGAQDPNHLKTPHPDEYNAILEASQDIVRWSIAPELAGAVELGEKLKSCHILPSIAHTDAIYEEVVKAYEAGYTHITHLYSAMSTITRRNAYRYAGVVEAAYLIDGMTVEIIADGIHLPKPLLQFVYKFKGADKTALCTDAMRGAGMPDGESILGSLTNGQKVIIEDGVAKLPDRSAFAGSVATADRLVRTMINIAGIPLIDAIRMITLTPARILHVDSQKGSLEEGKDADIVIFDNQINVTTTISKGHVIYNQ
;
A
#
# COMPACT_ATOMS: atom_id res chain seq x y z
N MET A 1 19.14 27.61 4.07
CA MET A 1 18.42 26.35 3.76
C MET A 1 16.94 26.66 3.87
N GLU A 2 16.19 26.36 2.82
CA GLU A 2 14.76 26.68 2.74
C GLU A 2 13.98 26.00 3.86
N ARG A 3 13.21 26.80 4.61
CA ARG A 3 12.25 26.32 5.62
C ARG A 3 10.87 26.33 5.01
N LEU A 4 10.16 25.19 5.10
CA LEU A 4 8.75 25.08 4.73
C LEU A 4 7.92 25.21 6.00
N ILE A 5 6.96 26.14 5.98
CA ILE A 5 6.12 26.45 7.12
C ILE A 5 4.66 26.18 6.75
N ILE A 6 3.99 25.35 7.52
CA ILE A 6 2.55 25.08 7.34
C ILE A 6 1.80 25.78 8.46
N ILE A 7 0.85 26.64 8.07
CA ILE A 7 0.03 27.46 8.97
C ILE A 7 -1.46 27.21 8.75
N ASN A 8 -2.27 27.61 9.71
CA ASN A 8 -3.75 27.64 9.63
C ASN A 8 -4.36 26.26 9.28
N GLY A 9 -3.78 25.16 9.75
CA GLY A 9 -4.29 23.81 9.53
C GLY A 9 -4.76 23.14 10.80
N GLU A 10 -5.63 22.13 10.63
CA GLU A 10 -6.01 21.16 11.66
C GLU A 10 -5.04 19.97 11.59
N LEU A 11 -4.01 19.97 12.45
CA LEU A 11 -2.95 18.96 12.41
C LEU A 11 -3.43 17.64 13.02
N ILE A 12 -3.40 16.56 12.24
CA ILE A 12 -3.70 15.20 12.71
C ILE A 12 -2.43 14.61 13.30
N LEU A 13 -2.29 14.75 14.60
CA LEU A 13 -1.14 14.26 15.39
C LEU A 13 -1.46 12.89 16.01
N PRO A 14 -0.46 12.15 16.50
CA PRO A 14 -0.69 10.89 17.22
C PRO A 14 -1.59 11.05 18.45
N THR A 15 -1.60 12.24 19.05
CA THR A 15 -2.39 12.60 20.26
C THR A 15 -3.82 13.04 19.95
N GLY A 16 -4.15 13.37 18.70
CA GLY A 16 -5.44 13.89 18.28
C GLY A 16 -5.32 15.00 17.25
N ILE A 17 -6.41 15.72 17.00
CA ILE A 17 -6.43 16.87 16.09
C ILE A 17 -6.14 18.14 16.87
N GLU A 18 -5.11 18.87 16.48
CA GLU A 18 -4.71 20.11 17.11
C GLU A 18 -4.80 21.29 16.13
N THR A 19 -5.37 22.39 16.61
CA THR A 19 -5.46 23.69 15.93
C THR A 19 -4.48 24.69 16.53
N ASN A 20 -4.32 25.86 15.89
CA ASN A 20 -3.41 26.92 16.34
C ASN A 20 -1.95 26.46 16.49
N LYS A 21 -1.54 25.50 15.67
CA LYS A 21 -0.17 25.03 15.55
C LYS A 21 0.43 25.46 14.22
N ILE A 22 1.74 25.66 14.25
CA ILE A 22 2.56 25.86 13.06
C ILE A 22 3.56 24.72 12.99
N MET A 23 3.64 24.08 11.83
CA MET A 23 4.64 23.06 11.55
C MET A 23 5.78 23.68 10.76
N VAL A 24 6.99 23.52 11.28
CA VAL A 24 8.24 23.97 10.64
C VAL A 24 8.97 22.75 10.11
N CYS A 25 9.22 22.75 8.81
CA CYS A 25 9.99 21.70 8.15
C CYS A 25 11.30 22.27 7.63
N ARG A 26 12.40 21.52 7.80
CA ARG A 26 13.72 21.89 7.30
C ARG A 26 14.45 20.64 6.79
N ASN A 27 15.12 20.76 5.66
CA ASN A 27 15.92 19.67 5.07
C ASN A 27 15.13 18.36 4.90
N GLY A 28 13.84 18.46 4.51
CA GLY A 28 12.98 17.31 4.31
C GLY A 28 12.45 16.65 5.58
N LYS A 29 12.68 17.25 6.76
CA LYS A 29 12.23 16.74 8.07
C LYS A 29 11.30 17.72 8.75
N ILE A 30 10.41 17.23 9.60
CA ILE A 30 9.66 18.04 10.56
C ILE A 30 10.66 18.46 11.65
N GLU A 31 10.97 19.75 11.70
CA GLU A 31 11.92 20.32 12.67
C GLU A 31 11.24 20.55 14.02
N GLN A 32 10.02 21.14 13.99
CA GLN A 32 9.24 21.41 15.20
C GLN A 32 7.75 21.64 14.88
N ILE A 33 6.91 21.40 15.86
CA ILE A 33 5.49 21.76 15.86
C ILE A 33 5.23 22.64 17.08
N VAL A 34 4.96 23.93 16.84
CA VAL A 34 4.85 24.94 17.90
C VAL A 34 3.48 25.60 17.90
N SER A 35 3.12 26.28 18.99
CA SER A 35 1.93 27.15 18.97
C SER A 35 2.17 28.35 18.05
N SER A 36 1.08 28.88 17.47
CA SER A 36 1.16 30.04 16.57
C SER A 36 1.82 31.27 17.25
N GLU A 37 1.64 31.40 18.57
CA GLU A 37 2.23 32.49 19.36
C GLU A 37 3.74 32.32 19.59
N ALA A 38 4.23 31.09 19.59
CA ALA A 38 5.66 30.79 19.80
C ALA A 38 6.47 30.79 18.50
N TYR A 39 5.80 30.84 17.35
CA TYR A 39 6.49 30.83 16.06
C TYR A 39 7.18 32.16 15.78
N ILE A 40 8.46 32.08 15.38
CA ILE A 40 9.27 33.22 14.98
C ILE A 40 9.53 33.15 13.47
N PRO A 41 8.89 34.03 12.66
CA PRO A 41 9.13 34.08 11.22
C PRO A 41 10.58 34.39 10.85
N GLN A 42 11.07 33.80 9.76
CA GLN A 42 12.37 34.08 9.17
C GLN A 42 12.19 34.55 7.71
N ALA A 43 13.18 35.29 7.19
CA ALA A 43 13.07 35.90 5.87
C ALA A 43 13.03 34.89 4.71
N ASP A 44 13.54 33.67 4.93
CA ASP A 44 13.59 32.56 3.95
C ASP A 44 12.47 31.52 4.16
N ASP A 45 11.45 31.83 4.96
CA ASP A 45 10.31 30.96 5.19
C ASP A 45 9.42 30.87 3.93
N ARG A 46 9.26 29.66 3.42
CA ARG A 46 8.25 29.35 2.41
C ARG A 46 6.96 28.91 3.11
N ILE A 47 5.95 29.72 3.05
CA ILE A 47 4.69 29.48 3.78
C ILE A 47 3.69 28.74 2.88
N ILE A 48 3.07 27.70 3.41
CA ILE A 48 1.86 27.06 2.89
C ILE A 48 0.74 27.32 3.91
N ASP A 49 -0.29 28.03 3.47
CA ASP A 49 -1.53 28.22 4.24
C ASP A 49 -2.46 27.02 3.97
N ALA A 50 -2.73 26.25 4.99
CA ALA A 50 -3.64 25.12 4.89
C ALA A 50 -5.12 25.51 4.87
N ASN A 51 -5.46 26.82 4.99
CA ASN A 51 -6.82 27.36 4.86
C ASN A 51 -7.87 26.61 5.71
N GLN A 52 -7.55 26.32 6.96
CA GLN A 52 -8.39 25.56 7.91
C GLN A 52 -8.70 24.13 7.47
N GLN A 53 -7.93 23.58 6.53
CA GLN A 53 -8.03 22.17 6.12
C GLN A 53 -7.24 21.26 7.07
N TYR A 54 -7.52 19.96 6.98
CA TYR A 54 -6.73 18.95 7.67
C TYR A 54 -5.31 18.87 7.13
N VAL A 55 -4.37 18.76 8.04
CA VAL A 55 -2.95 18.49 7.75
C VAL A 55 -2.61 17.14 8.36
N SER A 56 -2.40 16.14 7.54
CA SER A 56 -2.14 14.77 7.95
C SER A 56 -0.75 14.31 7.57
N PRO A 57 -0.23 13.22 8.20
CA PRO A 57 0.90 12.52 7.64
C PRO A 57 0.61 12.08 6.20
N GLY A 58 1.65 12.02 5.37
CA GLY A 58 1.55 11.53 4.00
C GLY A 58 1.07 10.08 3.94
N PHE A 59 0.19 9.76 2.98
CA PHE A 59 -0.33 8.41 2.80
C PHE A 59 0.77 7.49 2.30
N ILE A 60 0.76 6.24 2.77
CA ILE A 60 1.73 5.19 2.42
C ILE A 60 0.98 4.02 1.81
N ASP A 61 1.20 3.76 0.53
CA ASP A 61 0.59 2.66 -0.18
C ASP A 61 1.58 1.49 -0.31
N ILE A 62 1.30 0.40 0.37
CA ILE A 62 2.18 -0.77 0.44
C ILE A 62 1.83 -1.85 -0.57
N HIS A 63 0.82 -1.61 -1.43
CA HIS A 63 0.38 -2.53 -2.46
C HIS A 63 -0.27 -1.75 -3.61
N VAL A 64 0.45 -1.57 -4.72
CA VAL A 64 0.02 -0.81 -5.88
C VAL A 64 0.74 -1.28 -7.14
N HIS A 65 -0.01 -1.59 -8.21
CA HIS A 65 0.52 -2.07 -9.49
C HIS A 65 0.65 -0.96 -10.53
N GLY A 66 -0.25 0.02 -10.50
CA GLY A 66 -0.29 1.05 -11.52
C GLY A 66 -1.19 2.24 -11.20
N GLY A 67 -1.33 3.12 -12.18
CA GLY A 67 -2.17 4.31 -12.13
C GLY A 67 -1.88 5.27 -13.29
N GLY A 68 -2.83 6.12 -13.66
CA GLY A 68 -2.64 7.14 -14.69
C GLY A 68 -2.34 6.59 -16.09
N GLY A 69 -2.80 5.39 -16.40
CA GLY A 69 -2.52 4.72 -17.66
C GLY A 69 -1.24 3.89 -17.69
N HIS A 70 -0.50 3.80 -16.58
CA HIS A 70 0.79 3.13 -16.45
C HIS A 70 0.74 1.95 -15.46
N ASP A 71 1.63 0.99 -15.66
CA ASP A 71 1.81 -0.18 -14.79
C ASP A 71 3.30 -0.42 -14.55
N PHE A 72 3.70 -0.86 -13.35
CA PHE A 72 5.11 -1.12 -13.07
C PHE A 72 5.68 -2.25 -13.92
N MET A 73 4.84 -3.16 -14.42
CA MET A 73 5.23 -4.23 -15.34
C MET A 73 5.41 -3.76 -16.79
N ASP A 74 5.17 -2.46 -17.12
CA ASP A 74 5.50 -1.89 -18.44
C ASP A 74 7.02 -1.84 -18.70
N GLY A 75 7.82 -2.00 -17.65
CA GLY A 75 9.28 -2.08 -17.76
C GLY A 75 9.94 -0.79 -18.27
N THR A 76 9.34 0.39 -18.01
CA THR A 76 9.89 1.69 -18.42
C THR A 76 9.96 2.66 -17.24
N VAL A 77 10.95 3.57 -17.30
CA VAL A 77 11.11 4.61 -16.27
C VAL A 77 9.89 5.54 -16.27
N GLU A 78 9.38 5.85 -17.45
CA GLU A 78 8.20 6.70 -17.64
C GLU A 78 6.98 6.13 -16.93
N ALA A 79 6.76 4.82 -17.01
CA ALA A 79 5.66 4.16 -16.33
C ALA A 79 5.78 4.29 -14.80
N PHE A 80 6.94 4.02 -14.25
CA PHE A 80 7.18 4.19 -12.80
C PHE A 80 6.92 5.62 -12.34
N LEU A 81 7.45 6.60 -13.05
CA LEU A 81 7.27 8.02 -12.72
C LEU A 81 5.80 8.44 -12.87
N GLY A 82 5.14 8.00 -13.93
CA GLY A 82 3.73 8.29 -14.20
C GLY A 82 2.80 7.75 -13.10
N VAL A 83 3.03 6.53 -12.61
CA VAL A 83 2.30 5.97 -11.47
C VAL A 83 2.54 6.81 -10.22
N ALA A 84 3.81 7.11 -9.91
CA ALA A 84 4.16 7.89 -8.72
C ALA A 84 3.54 9.30 -8.73
N GLU A 85 3.55 9.99 -9.87
CA GLU A 85 2.93 11.32 -10.04
C GLU A 85 1.40 11.24 -9.95
N THR A 86 0.80 10.17 -10.47
CA THR A 86 -0.66 9.97 -10.39
C THR A 86 -1.10 9.83 -8.94
N HIS A 87 -0.49 8.92 -8.19
CA HIS A 87 -0.87 8.68 -6.80
C HIS A 87 -0.54 9.86 -5.86
N ALA A 88 0.47 10.67 -6.20
CA ALA A 88 0.76 11.91 -5.46
C ALA A 88 -0.41 12.89 -5.47
N ARG A 89 -1.21 12.95 -6.54
CA ARG A 89 -2.42 13.79 -6.62
C ARG A 89 -3.49 13.39 -5.62
N TYR A 90 -3.43 12.18 -5.11
CA TYR A 90 -4.40 11.59 -4.18
C TYR A 90 -3.80 11.38 -2.79
N GLY A 91 -2.69 12.07 -2.48
CA GLY A 91 -2.10 12.13 -1.15
C GLY A 91 -1.04 11.07 -0.85
N THR A 92 -0.72 10.17 -1.78
CA THR A 92 0.36 9.21 -1.56
C THR A 92 1.71 9.91 -1.61
N THR A 93 2.47 9.83 -0.53
CA THR A 93 3.83 10.38 -0.42
C THR A 93 4.91 9.31 -0.50
N ALA A 94 4.54 8.06 -0.19
CA ALA A 94 5.43 6.91 -0.27
C ALA A 94 4.63 5.69 -0.76
N MET A 95 5.27 4.85 -1.60
CA MET A 95 4.64 3.64 -2.13
C MET A 95 5.64 2.52 -2.31
N VAL A 96 5.12 1.31 -2.35
CA VAL A 96 5.87 0.10 -2.66
C VAL A 96 5.37 -0.44 -4.01
N PRO A 97 6.04 -0.09 -5.13
CA PRO A 97 5.73 -0.68 -6.44
C PRO A 97 5.61 -2.20 -6.36
N THR A 98 4.49 -2.71 -6.84
CA THR A 98 4.13 -4.13 -6.74
C THR A 98 4.19 -4.78 -8.11
N THR A 99 4.90 -5.92 -8.20
CA THR A 99 4.96 -6.73 -9.42
C THR A 99 3.73 -7.65 -9.50
N LEU A 100 3.46 -8.16 -10.70
CA LEU A 100 2.53 -9.28 -10.91
C LEU A 100 3.30 -10.58 -11.17
N THR A 101 2.60 -11.69 -11.05
CA THR A 101 3.10 -13.00 -11.50
C THR A 101 3.45 -12.93 -12.98
N SER A 102 4.72 -13.13 -13.33
CA SER A 102 5.27 -12.96 -14.66
C SER A 102 6.50 -13.85 -14.89
N THR A 103 7.19 -13.66 -16.00
CA THR A 103 8.47 -14.32 -16.27
C THR A 103 9.60 -13.75 -15.41
N ASN A 104 10.66 -14.53 -15.18
CA ASN A 104 11.84 -14.03 -14.48
C ASN A 104 12.53 -12.89 -15.26
N GLU A 105 12.44 -12.89 -16.59
CA GLU A 105 13.00 -11.82 -17.44
C GLU A 105 12.29 -10.48 -17.22
N GLU A 106 10.95 -10.48 -17.18
CA GLU A 106 10.15 -9.29 -16.88
C GLU A 106 10.43 -8.78 -15.45
N LEU A 107 10.56 -9.68 -14.48
CA LEU A 107 10.92 -9.33 -13.11
C LEU A 107 12.31 -8.67 -13.04
N MET A 108 13.33 -9.24 -13.70
CA MET A 108 14.68 -8.64 -13.75
C MET A 108 14.68 -7.28 -14.42
N THR A 109 13.88 -7.11 -15.48
CA THR A 109 13.68 -5.81 -16.15
C THR A 109 13.07 -4.79 -15.18
N THR A 110 12.05 -5.19 -14.44
CA THR A 110 11.40 -4.35 -13.42
C THR A 110 12.40 -3.89 -12.36
N PHE A 111 13.29 -4.76 -11.87
CA PHE A 111 14.34 -4.38 -10.91
C PHE A 111 15.31 -3.32 -11.47
N ALA A 112 15.77 -3.52 -12.71
CA ALA A 112 16.68 -2.59 -13.35
C ALA A 112 16.05 -1.22 -13.60
N VAL A 113 14.77 -1.20 -13.97
CA VAL A 113 14.00 0.03 -14.18
C VAL A 113 13.71 0.74 -12.87
N TYR A 114 13.33 -0.01 -11.82
CA TYR A 114 13.09 0.55 -10.50
C TYR A 114 14.25 1.40 -10.00
N GLN A 115 15.49 0.90 -10.10
CA GLN A 115 16.69 1.63 -9.67
C GLN A 115 16.83 2.98 -10.39
N LYS A 116 16.62 3.00 -11.70
CA LYS A 116 16.68 4.23 -12.50
C LYS A 116 15.54 5.18 -12.12
N ALA A 117 14.31 4.68 -12.06
CA ALA A 117 13.14 5.47 -11.73
C ALA A 117 13.25 6.07 -10.32
N LYS A 118 13.72 5.30 -9.33
CA LYS A 118 13.95 5.76 -7.95
C LYS A 118 14.88 6.97 -7.89
N SER A 119 15.96 6.96 -8.67
CA SER A 119 16.92 8.07 -8.74
C SER A 119 16.36 9.33 -9.44
N LEU A 120 15.48 9.15 -10.41
CA LEU A 120 14.90 10.21 -11.23
C LEU A 120 13.59 10.77 -10.65
N ASN A 121 12.94 10.07 -9.75
CA ASN A 121 11.66 10.49 -9.17
C ASN A 121 11.83 11.74 -8.28
N LYS A 122 11.35 12.89 -8.77
CA LYS A 122 11.38 14.18 -8.07
C LYS A 122 10.00 14.78 -7.84
N LYS A 123 8.97 14.26 -8.52
CA LYS A 123 7.64 14.85 -8.56
C LYS A 123 6.51 13.92 -8.09
N GLY A 124 6.84 12.66 -7.84
CA GLY A 124 5.87 11.64 -7.42
C GLY A 124 6.07 11.15 -6.01
N ALA A 125 5.20 10.24 -5.57
CA ALA A 125 5.36 9.50 -4.32
C ALA A 125 6.70 8.76 -4.30
N GLN A 126 7.37 8.73 -3.15
CA GLN A 126 8.66 8.06 -3.00
C GLN A 126 8.51 6.55 -3.17
N PHE A 127 9.43 5.92 -3.89
CA PHE A 127 9.56 4.47 -3.89
C PHE A 127 10.38 4.04 -2.67
N ILE A 128 9.75 3.29 -1.76
CA ILE A 128 10.36 2.87 -0.49
C ILE A 128 10.72 1.38 -0.45
N GLY A 129 10.67 0.72 -1.59
CA GLY A 129 11.01 -0.68 -1.79
C GLY A 129 10.16 -1.29 -2.90
N LEU A 130 10.30 -2.60 -3.12
CA LEU A 130 9.51 -3.39 -4.05
C LEU A 130 8.71 -4.44 -3.27
N HIS A 131 7.48 -4.64 -3.70
CA HIS A 131 6.62 -5.75 -3.29
C HIS A 131 6.56 -6.77 -4.44
N LEU A 132 7.00 -7.98 -4.20
CA LEU A 132 6.80 -9.06 -5.14
C LEU A 132 5.46 -9.75 -4.83
N GLU A 133 4.51 -9.67 -5.75
CA GLU A 133 3.24 -10.37 -5.64
C GLU A 133 3.27 -11.60 -6.55
N GLY A 134 3.55 -12.74 -5.97
CA GLY A 134 3.81 -13.99 -6.67
C GLY A 134 5.29 -14.23 -7.03
N PRO A 135 5.60 -15.23 -7.87
CA PRO A 135 4.69 -16.16 -8.57
C PRO A 135 4.23 -17.37 -7.73
N TYR A 136 4.53 -17.41 -6.45
CA TYR A 136 4.32 -18.57 -5.57
C TYR A 136 2.92 -18.54 -4.96
N PHE A 137 1.89 -18.83 -5.78
CA PHE A 137 0.48 -18.75 -5.42
C PHE A 137 -0.27 -20.06 -5.65
N SER A 138 -1.34 -20.27 -4.91
CA SER A 138 -2.23 -21.41 -5.08
C SER A 138 -3.00 -21.30 -6.40
N PRO A 139 -2.97 -22.31 -7.27
CA PRO A 139 -3.79 -22.30 -8.49
C PRO A 139 -5.30 -22.14 -8.26
N LYS A 140 -5.80 -22.55 -7.07
CA LYS A 140 -7.21 -22.40 -6.71
C LYS A 140 -7.60 -20.97 -6.35
N GLN A 141 -6.63 -20.15 -6.00
CA GLN A 141 -6.79 -18.78 -5.53
C GLN A 141 -6.02 -17.79 -6.40
N CYS A 142 -5.80 -18.09 -7.67
CA CYS A 142 -5.00 -17.25 -8.56
C CYS A 142 -5.63 -15.86 -8.81
N GLY A 143 -6.97 -15.71 -8.68
CA GLY A 143 -7.63 -14.45 -8.97
C GLY A 143 -7.36 -14.00 -10.41
N ALA A 144 -6.88 -12.78 -10.57
CA ALA A 144 -6.47 -12.22 -11.87
C ALA A 144 -4.96 -12.40 -12.17
N GLN A 145 -4.23 -13.19 -11.40
CA GLN A 145 -2.84 -13.54 -11.73
C GLN A 145 -2.81 -14.53 -12.90
N ASP A 146 -1.79 -14.48 -13.76
CA ASP A 146 -1.68 -15.41 -14.89
C ASP A 146 -1.34 -16.83 -14.40
N PRO A 147 -2.26 -17.81 -14.58
CA PRO A 147 -2.04 -19.16 -14.10
C PRO A 147 -0.86 -19.88 -14.78
N ASN A 148 -0.42 -19.43 -15.95
CA ASN A 148 0.71 -20.03 -16.67
C ASN A 148 2.06 -19.73 -16.03
N HIS A 149 2.14 -18.72 -15.17
CA HIS A 149 3.36 -18.30 -14.48
C HIS A 149 3.38 -18.69 -13.00
N LEU A 150 2.33 -19.35 -12.48
CA LEU A 150 2.31 -19.82 -11.11
C LEU A 150 3.36 -20.91 -10.88
N LYS A 151 4.05 -20.82 -9.76
CA LYS A 151 5.17 -21.72 -9.40
C LYS A 151 5.09 -22.12 -7.94
N THR A 152 5.91 -23.11 -7.58
CA THR A 152 6.22 -23.49 -6.21
C THR A 152 7.60 -22.92 -5.84
N PRO A 153 7.83 -22.40 -4.63
CA PRO A 153 9.14 -21.90 -4.21
C PRO A 153 10.24 -22.93 -4.38
N HIS A 154 11.32 -22.57 -5.05
CA HIS A 154 12.51 -23.38 -5.19
C HIS A 154 13.76 -22.58 -4.79
N PRO A 155 14.68 -23.15 -3.96
CA PRO A 155 15.82 -22.41 -3.42
C PRO A 155 16.69 -21.73 -4.47
N ASP A 156 16.99 -22.39 -5.58
CA ASP A 156 17.83 -21.81 -6.63
C ASP A 156 17.18 -20.60 -7.28
N GLU A 157 15.84 -20.62 -7.47
CA GLU A 157 15.12 -19.52 -8.08
C GLU A 157 14.98 -18.35 -7.13
N TYR A 158 14.46 -18.54 -5.92
CA TYR A 158 14.25 -17.43 -5.01
C TYR A 158 15.56 -16.81 -4.51
N ASN A 159 16.65 -17.58 -4.37
CA ASN A 159 17.95 -17.01 -4.05
C ASN A 159 18.47 -16.12 -5.20
N ALA A 160 18.34 -16.54 -6.45
CA ALA A 160 18.72 -15.73 -7.61
C ALA A 160 17.91 -14.43 -7.67
N ILE A 161 16.60 -14.44 -7.34
CA ILE A 161 15.76 -13.24 -7.25
C ILE A 161 16.25 -12.31 -6.12
N LEU A 162 16.55 -12.85 -4.94
CA LEU A 162 17.05 -12.07 -3.79
C LEU A 162 18.44 -11.47 -4.04
N GLU A 163 19.30 -12.15 -4.81
CA GLU A 163 20.61 -11.64 -5.22
C GLU A 163 20.48 -10.52 -6.26
N ALA A 164 19.45 -10.56 -7.11
CA ALA A 164 19.25 -9.59 -8.18
C ALA A 164 18.78 -8.21 -7.68
N SER A 165 18.12 -8.10 -6.53
CA SER A 165 17.65 -6.84 -5.99
C SER A 165 17.71 -6.77 -4.48
N GLN A 166 18.29 -5.67 -3.96
CA GLN A 166 18.32 -5.33 -2.54
C GLN A 166 17.14 -4.40 -2.15
N ASP A 167 16.26 -4.07 -3.08
CA ASP A 167 15.12 -3.19 -2.83
C ASP A 167 13.83 -3.95 -2.50
N ILE A 168 13.84 -5.28 -2.51
CA ILE A 168 12.68 -6.09 -2.13
C ILE A 168 12.45 -5.89 -0.63
N VAL A 169 11.30 -5.36 -0.26
CA VAL A 169 10.92 -5.15 1.15
C VAL A 169 9.78 -6.07 1.58
N ARG A 170 9.07 -6.65 0.61
CA ARG A 170 7.91 -7.50 0.85
C ARG A 170 7.74 -8.53 -0.27
N TRP A 171 7.31 -9.75 0.09
CA TRP A 171 7.00 -10.82 -0.86
C TRP A 171 5.74 -11.55 -0.43
N SER A 172 4.72 -11.55 -1.31
CA SER A 172 3.45 -12.24 -1.10
C SER A 172 3.48 -13.65 -1.66
N ILE A 173 3.12 -14.64 -0.83
CA ILE A 173 3.30 -16.07 -1.08
C ILE A 173 2.12 -16.84 -0.48
N ALA A 174 1.70 -17.94 -1.15
CA ALA A 174 0.77 -18.92 -0.60
C ALA A 174 1.52 -19.90 0.33
N PRO A 175 1.24 -19.88 1.64
CA PRO A 175 2.09 -20.58 2.63
C PRO A 175 1.93 -22.10 2.64
N GLU A 176 0.87 -22.64 2.03
CA GLU A 176 0.65 -24.09 1.90
C GLU A 176 1.52 -24.75 0.82
N LEU A 177 2.20 -23.96 -0.02
CA LEU A 177 3.07 -24.50 -1.07
C LEU A 177 4.32 -25.11 -0.47
N ALA A 178 4.80 -26.20 -1.08
CA ALA A 178 6.06 -26.80 -0.70
C ALA A 178 7.21 -25.79 -0.84
N GLY A 179 8.07 -25.66 0.18
CA GLY A 179 9.17 -24.68 0.21
C GLY A 179 8.78 -23.28 0.67
N ALA A 180 7.48 -23.01 0.91
CA ALA A 180 7.04 -21.66 1.33
C ALA A 180 7.48 -21.32 2.77
N VAL A 181 7.50 -22.30 3.67
CA VAL A 181 7.97 -22.11 5.06
C VAL A 181 9.45 -21.73 5.07
N GLU A 182 10.28 -22.49 4.36
CA GLU A 182 11.72 -22.24 4.23
C GLU A 182 12.01 -20.89 3.57
N LEU A 183 11.23 -20.52 2.56
CA LEU A 183 11.32 -19.17 1.95
C LEU A 183 10.95 -18.08 2.97
N GLY A 184 9.92 -18.28 3.78
CA GLY A 184 9.53 -17.34 4.83
C GLY A 184 10.66 -17.09 5.84
N GLU A 185 11.30 -18.15 6.33
CA GLU A 185 12.47 -18.06 7.21
C GLU A 185 13.64 -17.32 6.54
N LYS A 186 13.88 -17.61 5.26
CA LYS A 186 14.91 -16.91 4.46
C LYS A 186 14.60 -15.42 4.33
N LEU A 187 13.37 -15.03 3.96
CA LEU A 187 12.95 -13.63 3.83
C LEU A 187 13.09 -12.89 5.16
N LYS A 188 12.61 -13.49 6.25
CA LYS A 188 12.77 -12.95 7.60
C LYS A 188 14.24 -12.67 7.94
N SER A 189 15.15 -13.60 7.59
CA SER A 189 16.59 -13.43 7.82
C SER A 189 17.21 -12.30 6.99
N CYS A 190 16.59 -11.97 5.86
CA CYS A 190 16.96 -10.85 4.99
C CYS A 190 16.25 -9.53 5.33
N HIS A 191 15.45 -9.46 6.41
CA HIS A 191 14.61 -8.33 6.77
C HIS A 191 13.56 -7.97 5.70
N ILE A 192 13.11 -8.94 4.93
CA ILE A 192 12.03 -8.81 3.96
C ILE A 192 10.77 -9.38 4.60
N LEU A 193 9.64 -8.67 4.48
CA LEU A 193 8.34 -9.09 5.02
C LEU A 193 7.73 -10.20 4.15
N PRO A 194 7.68 -11.47 4.59
CA PRO A 194 6.86 -12.46 3.93
C PRO A 194 5.39 -12.20 4.27
N SER A 195 4.53 -12.15 3.24
CA SER A 195 3.10 -11.90 3.37
C SER A 195 2.29 -13.06 2.79
N ILE A 196 1.16 -13.36 3.41
CA ILE A 196 0.25 -14.42 2.95
C ILE A 196 -0.68 -13.85 1.88
N ALA A 197 -0.76 -14.47 0.71
CA ALA A 197 -1.62 -14.05 -0.40
C ALA A 197 -2.00 -15.22 -1.30
N HIS A 198 -3.11 -15.08 -2.04
CA HIS A 198 -3.54 -16.01 -3.10
C HIS A 198 -3.43 -17.48 -2.68
N THR A 199 -4.11 -17.84 -1.60
CA THR A 199 -3.84 -19.07 -0.84
C THR A 199 -5.11 -19.85 -0.49
N ASP A 200 -5.03 -21.18 -0.56
CA ASP A 200 -6.05 -22.12 -0.11
C ASP A 200 -5.68 -22.76 1.25
N ALA A 201 -4.72 -22.12 1.99
CA ALA A 201 -4.22 -22.61 3.26
C ALA A 201 -5.33 -22.76 4.31
N ILE A 202 -5.20 -23.77 5.16
CA ILE A 202 -5.99 -23.91 6.38
C ILE A 202 -5.25 -23.26 7.56
N TYR A 203 -5.97 -23.09 8.67
CA TYR A 203 -5.46 -22.41 9.87
C TYR A 203 -4.10 -22.95 10.35
N GLU A 204 -3.93 -24.27 10.38
CA GLU A 204 -2.71 -24.93 10.84
C GLU A 204 -1.51 -24.63 9.93
N GLU A 205 -1.74 -24.44 8.63
CA GLU A 205 -0.71 -24.03 7.66
C GLU A 205 -0.33 -22.56 7.85
N VAL A 206 -1.33 -21.70 8.15
CA VAL A 206 -1.08 -20.29 8.49
C VAL A 206 -0.30 -20.15 9.81
N VAL A 207 -0.58 -20.97 10.82
CA VAL A 207 0.18 -20.95 12.08
C VAL A 207 1.65 -21.29 11.83
N LYS A 208 1.94 -22.32 11.05
CA LYS A 208 3.32 -22.66 10.68
C LYS A 208 4.02 -21.53 9.91
N ALA A 209 3.30 -20.90 8.99
CA ALA A 209 3.82 -19.75 8.25
C ALA A 209 4.10 -18.57 9.18
N TYR A 210 3.22 -18.30 10.15
CA TYR A 210 3.42 -17.24 11.13
C TYR A 210 4.70 -17.45 11.95
N GLU A 211 4.97 -18.67 12.37
CA GLU A 211 6.22 -19.06 13.08
C GLU A 211 7.45 -18.83 12.18
N ALA A 212 7.33 -19.09 10.87
CA ALA A 212 8.37 -18.84 9.87
C ALA A 212 8.54 -17.35 9.50
N GLY A 213 7.65 -16.45 9.99
CA GLY A 213 7.79 -15.01 9.81
C GLY A 213 6.72 -14.33 8.97
N TYR A 214 5.73 -15.04 8.46
CA TYR A 214 4.59 -14.46 7.74
C TYR A 214 3.67 -13.72 8.73
N THR A 215 3.95 -12.46 8.99
CA THR A 215 3.22 -11.66 9.99
C THR A 215 2.19 -10.72 9.37
N HIS A 216 1.96 -10.82 8.05
CA HIS A 216 1.07 -9.95 7.31
C HIS A 216 0.22 -10.73 6.31
N ILE A 217 -1.04 -10.34 6.15
CA ILE A 217 -1.96 -10.89 5.14
C ILE A 217 -2.27 -9.80 4.12
N THR A 218 -1.99 -10.10 2.87
CA THR A 218 -2.23 -9.26 1.70
C THR A 218 -3.74 -9.24 1.40
N HIS A 219 -4.30 -8.07 1.04
CA HIS A 219 -5.68 -7.83 0.62
C HIS A 219 -6.70 -8.82 1.20
N LEU A 220 -6.85 -8.79 2.54
CA LEU A 220 -7.72 -9.69 3.30
C LEU A 220 -9.11 -9.85 2.66
N TYR A 221 -9.60 -11.07 2.51
CA TYR A 221 -10.79 -11.56 1.80
C TYR A 221 -10.63 -11.75 0.29
N SER A 222 -9.62 -11.18 -0.35
CA SER A 222 -9.40 -11.39 -1.78
C SER A 222 -8.51 -12.61 -2.02
N ALA A 223 -8.98 -13.52 -2.89
CA ALA A 223 -8.23 -14.71 -3.32
C ALA A 223 -7.61 -15.51 -2.15
N MET A 224 -8.42 -15.84 -1.13
CA MET A 224 -7.95 -16.64 0.02
C MET A 224 -9.06 -17.50 0.62
N SER A 225 -8.65 -18.52 1.34
CA SER A 225 -9.54 -19.46 2.01
C SER A 225 -10.24 -18.82 3.23
N THR A 226 -11.49 -19.23 3.41
CA THR A 226 -12.26 -19.07 4.64
C THR A 226 -12.73 -20.45 5.10
N ILE A 227 -13.72 -20.55 5.97
CA ILE A 227 -14.23 -21.84 6.49
C ILE A 227 -14.56 -22.79 5.33
N THR A 228 -13.84 -23.90 5.26
CA THR A 228 -14.05 -24.96 4.26
C THR A 228 -14.57 -26.24 4.91
N ARG A 229 -15.11 -27.13 4.06
CA ARG A 229 -15.53 -28.49 4.50
C ARG A 229 -14.75 -29.54 3.71
N ARG A 230 -14.08 -30.44 4.46
CA ARG A 230 -13.41 -31.63 3.90
C ARG A 230 -13.93 -32.88 4.63
N ASN A 231 -14.52 -33.82 3.93
CA ASN A 231 -15.10 -35.02 4.54
C ASN A 231 -16.01 -34.76 5.75
N ALA A 232 -16.95 -33.80 5.59
CA ALA A 232 -17.87 -33.31 6.62
C ALA A 232 -17.24 -32.46 7.75
N TYR A 233 -15.95 -32.52 8.00
CA TYR A 233 -15.26 -31.69 8.98
C TYR A 233 -15.07 -30.27 8.49
N ARG A 234 -15.13 -29.29 9.39
CA ARG A 234 -14.84 -27.87 9.10
C ARG A 234 -13.39 -27.56 9.41
N TYR A 235 -12.79 -26.76 8.53
CA TYR A 235 -11.47 -26.21 8.67
C TYR A 235 -11.57 -24.70 8.60
N ALA A 236 -10.94 -23.99 9.53
CA ALA A 236 -10.74 -22.56 9.44
C ALA A 236 -9.70 -22.28 8.35
N GLY A 237 -9.86 -21.16 7.67
CA GLY A 237 -8.94 -20.72 6.62
C GLY A 237 -8.08 -19.54 7.05
N VAL A 238 -7.52 -18.85 6.06
CA VAL A 238 -6.67 -17.66 6.25
C VAL A 238 -7.46 -16.51 6.88
N VAL A 239 -8.71 -16.31 6.48
CA VAL A 239 -9.57 -15.26 7.05
C VAL A 239 -9.74 -15.43 8.56
N GLU A 240 -10.04 -16.64 9.02
CA GLU A 240 -10.17 -16.92 10.45
C GLU A 240 -8.83 -16.79 11.17
N ALA A 241 -7.74 -17.24 10.57
CA ALA A 241 -6.39 -17.09 11.11
C ALA A 241 -6.00 -15.61 11.29
N ALA A 242 -6.41 -14.74 10.36
CA ALA A 242 -6.18 -13.29 10.46
C ALA A 242 -6.72 -12.71 11.77
N TYR A 243 -7.87 -13.19 12.24
CA TYR A 243 -8.48 -12.71 13.47
C TYR A 243 -8.00 -13.43 14.73
N LEU A 244 -7.66 -14.72 14.63
CA LEU A 244 -7.25 -15.54 15.76
C LEU A 244 -5.80 -15.32 16.18
N ILE A 245 -4.92 -14.96 15.22
CA ILE A 245 -3.51 -14.70 15.50
C ILE A 245 -3.35 -13.20 15.83
N ASP A 246 -3.18 -12.90 17.11
CA ASP A 246 -3.10 -11.52 17.59
C ASP A 246 -1.99 -10.70 16.93
N GLY A 247 -0.83 -11.31 16.68
CA GLY A 247 0.33 -10.64 16.06
C GLY A 247 0.19 -10.43 14.55
N MET A 248 -0.78 -11.07 13.89
CA MET A 248 -1.00 -10.94 12.46
C MET A 248 -1.54 -9.55 12.11
N THR A 249 -0.91 -8.87 11.16
CA THR A 249 -1.42 -7.65 10.53
C THR A 249 -2.10 -7.97 9.21
N VAL A 250 -2.96 -7.08 8.73
CA VAL A 250 -3.67 -7.26 7.47
C VAL A 250 -3.66 -5.98 6.66
N GLU A 251 -3.80 -6.08 5.36
CA GLU A 251 -4.21 -4.96 4.52
C GLU A 251 -5.57 -5.23 3.87
N ILE A 252 -6.30 -4.17 3.55
CA ILE A 252 -7.61 -4.24 2.91
C ILE A 252 -7.72 -3.23 1.77
N ILE A 253 -8.40 -3.65 0.69
CA ILE A 253 -8.81 -2.77 -0.39
C ILE A 253 -10.14 -2.11 0.02
N ALA A 254 -10.04 -0.93 0.62
CA ALA A 254 -11.20 -0.23 1.21
C ALA A 254 -11.90 0.67 0.19
N ASP A 255 -12.15 0.18 -1.02
CA ASP A 255 -12.83 0.92 -2.08
C ASP A 255 -14.37 0.90 -1.99
N GLY A 256 -14.92 0.11 -1.05
CA GLY A 256 -16.36 -0.09 -0.83
C GLY A 256 -16.99 -1.12 -1.78
N ILE A 257 -16.19 -1.73 -2.67
CA ILE A 257 -16.62 -2.72 -3.66
C ILE A 257 -15.99 -4.08 -3.35
N HIS A 258 -14.65 -4.15 -3.24
CA HIS A 258 -13.96 -5.37 -2.77
C HIS A 258 -14.46 -5.76 -1.38
N LEU A 259 -14.58 -4.79 -0.48
CA LEU A 259 -15.13 -4.97 0.85
C LEU A 259 -16.33 -4.05 1.04
N PRO A 260 -17.56 -4.61 1.07
CA PRO A 260 -18.74 -3.84 1.37
C PRO A 260 -18.74 -3.38 2.84
N LYS A 261 -19.55 -2.35 3.16
CA LYS A 261 -19.64 -1.75 4.50
C LYS A 261 -19.58 -2.72 5.67
N PRO A 262 -20.34 -3.82 5.71
CA PRO A 262 -20.31 -4.75 6.85
C PRO A 262 -18.94 -5.40 7.06
N LEU A 263 -18.21 -5.72 5.98
CA LEU A 263 -16.88 -6.31 6.08
C LEU A 263 -15.83 -5.28 6.50
N LEU A 264 -15.88 -4.04 5.98
CA LEU A 264 -15.02 -2.95 6.45
C LEU A 264 -15.19 -2.72 7.96
N GLN A 265 -16.44 -2.68 8.44
CA GLN A 265 -16.76 -2.55 9.86
C GLN A 265 -16.29 -3.77 10.68
N PHE A 266 -16.41 -4.96 10.12
CA PHE A 266 -15.99 -6.20 10.78
C PHE A 266 -14.46 -6.21 10.99
N VAL A 267 -13.69 -5.90 9.95
CA VAL A 267 -12.22 -5.82 10.04
C VAL A 267 -11.82 -4.78 11.07
N TYR A 268 -12.36 -3.56 10.99
CA TYR A 268 -12.03 -2.52 11.96
C TYR A 268 -12.39 -2.91 13.40
N LYS A 269 -13.57 -3.51 13.62
CA LYS A 269 -14.04 -3.92 14.96
C LYS A 269 -13.15 -4.98 15.60
N PHE A 270 -12.67 -5.95 14.83
CA PHE A 270 -11.99 -7.12 15.38
C PHE A 270 -10.48 -7.09 15.21
N LYS A 271 -9.96 -6.34 14.23
CA LYS A 271 -8.53 -6.19 14.01
C LYS A 271 -8.00 -4.83 14.47
N GLY A 272 -8.81 -3.80 14.36
CA GLY A 272 -8.46 -2.44 14.78
C GLY A 272 -7.55 -1.70 13.82
N ALA A 273 -7.43 -0.38 14.03
CA ALA A 273 -6.65 0.50 13.17
C ALA A 273 -5.13 0.21 13.22
N ASP A 274 -4.61 -0.23 14.35
CA ASP A 274 -3.16 -0.47 14.52
C ASP A 274 -2.66 -1.75 13.82
N LYS A 275 -3.57 -2.63 13.37
CA LYS A 275 -3.23 -3.90 12.70
C LYS A 275 -3.84 -4.03 11.31
N THR A 276 -4.53 -3.00 10.82
CA THR A 276 -5.15 -2.97 9.51
C THR A 276 -4.58 -1.82 8.70
N ALA A 277 -3.86 -2.12 7.62
CA ALA A 277 -3.45 -1.12 6.64
C ALA A 277 -4.53 -0.97 5.55
N LEU A 278 -4.67 0.23 4.99
CA LEU A 278 -5.39 0.44 3.73
C LEU A 278 -4.36 0.34 2.60
N CYS A 279 -4.68 -0.42 1.55
CA CYS A 279 -3.90 -0.47 0.33
C CYS A 279 -4.81 -0.21 -0.86
N THR A 280 -4.26 0.34 -1.94
CA THR A 280 -5.07 0.58 -3.13
C THR A 280 -5.23 -0.69 -3.94
N ASP A 281 -4.20 -1.52 -4.03
CA ASP A 281 -4.13 -2.58 -5.03
C ASP A 281 -4.53 -2.05 -6.42
N ALA A 282 -4.15 -0.78 -6.67
CA ALA A 282 -4.55 -0.04 -7.85
C ALA A 282 -3.80 -0.56 -9.08
N MET A 283 -4.56 -0.78 -10.14
CA MET A 283 -4.01 -1.10 -11.45
C MET A 283 -3.91 0.15 -12.32
N ARG A 284 -3.39 0.01 -13.55
CA ARG A 284 -3.22 1.05 -14.58
C ARG A 284 -4.39 2.03 -14.69
N GLY A 285 -5.62 1.57 -14.48
CA GLY A 285 -6.85 2.34 -14.61
C GLY A 285 -7.15 3.33 -13.48
N ALA A 286 -6.40 3.30 -12.38
CA ALA A 286 -6.59 4.27 -11.31
C ALA A 286 -6.34 5.71 -11.80
N GLY A 287 -7.29 6.61 -11.53
CA GLY A 287 -7.24 7.99 -12.04
C GLY A 287 -7.58 8.14 -13.53
N MET A 288 -8.05 7.08 -14.19
CA MET A 288 -8.46 7.06 -15.60
C MET A 288 -9.99 6.88 -15.72
N PRO A 289 -10.59 7.23 -16.87
CA PRO A 289 -11.99 6.93 -17.13
C PRO A 289 -12.28 5.43 -17.21
N ASP A 290 -13.55 5.05 -17.02
CA ASP A 290 -14.04 3.70 -17.26
C ASP A 290 -13.81 3.25 -18.72
N GLY A 291 -13.68 1.94 -18.95
CA GLY A 291 -13.47 1.34 -20.26
C GLY A 291 -12.56 0.12 -20.26
N GLU A 292 -12.15 -0.29 -21.44
CA GLU A 292 -11.18 -1.39 -21.60
C GLU A 292 -9.78 -0.95 -21.12
N SER A 293 -9.09 -1.86 -20.46
CA SER A 293 -7.75 -1.64 -19.94
C SER A 293 -6.94 -2.94 -19.94
N ILE A 294 -5.71 -2.89 -19.43
CA ILE A 294 -4.80 -4.03 -19.30
C ILE A 294 -4.26 -4.06 -17.88
N LEU A 295 -4.29 -5.21 -17.23
CA LEU A 295 -3.59 -5.49 -15.99
C LEU A 295 -2.21 -6.04 -16.31
N GLY A 296 -1.17 -5.45 -15.74
CA GLY A 296 0.22 -5.82 -16.02
C GLY A 296 0.80 -5.15 -17.26
N SER A 297 1.82 -5.77 -17.86
CA SER A 297 2.55 -5.24 -19.01
C SER A 297 1.65 -5.00 -20.22
N LEU A 298 1.90 -3.91 -20.97
CA LEU A 298 1.19 -3.62 -22.22
C LEU A 298 1.37 -4.71 -23.30
N THR A 299 2.44 -5.49 -23.21
CA THR A 299 2.77 -6.54 -24.20
C THR A 299 2.13 -7.88 -23.85
N ASN A 300 2.13 -8.27 -22.58
CA ASN A 300 1.72 -9.60 -22.12
C ASN A 300 0.62 -9.56 -21.07
N GLY A 301 0.12 -8.37 -20.71
CA GLY A 301 -0.89 -8.21 -19.67
C GLY A 301 -2.28 -8.72 -20.07
N GLN A 302 -3.11 -8.93 -19.08
CA GLN A 302 -4.47 -9.43 -19.26
C GLN A 302 -5.44 -8.28 -19.55
N LYS A 303 -6.36 -8.49 -20.51
CA LYS A 303 -7.45 -7.55 -20.76
C LYS A 303 -8.39 -7.50 -19.56
N VAL A 304 -8.80 -6.30 -19.19
CA VAL A 304 -9.76 -6.04 -18.11
C VAL A 304 -10.75 -4.97 -18.54
N ILE A 305 -11.87 -4.89 -17.83
CA ILE A 305 -12.89 -3.86 -18.03
C ILE A 305 -13.02 -3.07 -16.74
N ILE A 306 -12.92 -1.76 -16.83
CA ILE A 306 -13.17 -0.83 -15.72
C ILE A 306 -14.61 -0.38 -15.86
N GLU A 307 -15.43 -0.74 -14.90
CA GLU A 307 -16.84 -0.38 -14.80
C GLU A 307 -17.29 -0.38 -13.34
N ASP A 308 -18.28 0.42 -12.99
CA ASP A 308 -18.81 0.51 -11.61
C ASP A 308 -17.72 0.90 -10.58
N GLY A 309 -16.65 1.57 -11.02
CA GLY A 309 -15.55 2.02 -10.16
C GLY A 309 -14.58 0.92 -9.71
N VAL A 310 -14.53 -0.21 -10.44
CA VAL A 310 -13.60 -1.33 -10.19
C VAL A 310 -13.17 -1.99 -11.49
N ALA A 311 -11.98 -2.60 -11.51
CA ALA A 311 -11.52 -3.41 -12.64
C ALA A 311 -11.97 -4.88 -12.49
N LYS A 312 -12.42 -5.48 -13.58
CA LYS A 312 -12.93 -6.86 -13.66
C LYS A 312 -12.30 -7.61 -14.83
N LEU A 313 -12.17 -8.92 -14.70
CA LEU A 313 -11.89 -9.75 -15.87
C LEU A 313 -13.04 -9.64 -16.89
N PRO A 314 -12.81 -9.85 -18.19
CA PRO A 314 -13.84 -9.67 -19.22
C PRO A 314 -15.10 -10.51 -19.03
N ASP A 315 -14.97 -11.69 -18.41
CA ASP A 315 -16.06 -12.60 -18.07
C ASP A 315 -16.75 -12.26 -16.72
N ARG A 316 -16.25 -11.24 -15.99
CA ARG A 316 -16.69 -10.81 -14.65
C ARG A 316 -16.56 -11.88 -13.56
N SER A 317 -15.73 -12.88 -13.77
CA SER A 317 -15.50 -13.96 -12.80
C SER A 317 -14.68 -13.51 -11.58
N ALA A 318 -13.83 -12.47 -11.73
CA ALA A 318 -13.02 -11.91 -10.67
C ALA A 318 -12.77 -10.40 -10.85
N PHE A 319 -12.49 -9.71 -9.75
CA PHE A 319 -11.86 -8.40 -9.79
C PHE A 319 -10.38 -8.54 -10.23
N ALA A 320 -9.84 -7.50 -10.84
CA ALA A 320 -8.52 -7.48 -11.45
C ALA A 320 -7.72 -6.28 -10.90
N GLY A 321 -7.38 -6.34 -9.63
CA GLY A 321 -6.94 -5.19 -8.86
C GLY A 321 -8.05 -4.16 -8.70
N SER A 322 -7.72 -2.97 -8.23
CA SER A 322 -8.66 -1.88 -8.05
C SER A 322 -8.37 -0.70 -8.98
N VAL A 323 -9.27 0.29 -9.00
CA VAL A 323 -9.02 1.62 -9.55
C VAL A 323 -9.13 2.69 -8.45
N ALA A 324 -9.02 2.26 -7.19
CA ALA A 324 -9.08 3.15 -6.05
C ALA A 324 -7.80 3.97 -5.90
N THR A 325 -7.96 5.16 -5.34
CA THR A 325 -6.88 6.06 -4.94
C THR A 325 -6.87 6.18 -3.42
N ALA A 326 -5.76 6.59 -2.83
CA ALA A 326 -5.59 6.62 -1.38
C ALA A 326 -6.66 7.48 -0.66
N ASP A 327 -7.00 8.64 -1.21
CA ASP A 327 -8.06 9.51 -0.71
C ASP A 327 -9.45 8.83 -0.76
N ARG A 328 -9.73 8.04 -1.81
CA ARG A 328 -10.96 7.25 -1.91
C ARG A 328 -11.04 6.20 -0.80
N LEU A 329 -9.94 5.53 -0.46
CA LEU A 329 -9.93 4.56 0.63
C LEU A 329 -10.28 5.22 1.96
N VAL A 330 -9.65 6.36 2.27
CA VAL A 330 -9.93 7.13 3.49
C VAL A 330 -11.40 7.60 3.50
N ARG A 331 -11.88 8.16 2.40
CA ARG A 331 -13.26 8.62 2.24
C ARG A 331 -14.26 7.49 2.44
N THR A 332 -13.98 6.31 1.92
CA THR A 332 -14.82 5.11 2.08
C THR A 332 -14.88 4.67 3.54
N MET A 333 -13.73 4.60 4.22
CA MET A 333 -13.70 4.23 5.63
C MET A 333 -14.53 5.19 6.50
N ILE A 334 -14.45 6.48 6.24
CA ILE A 334 -15.20 7.49 7.01
C ILE A 334 -16.69 7.48 6.63
N ASN A 335 -17.01 7.68 5.36
CA ASN A 335 -18.36 7.97 4.92
C ASN A 335 -19.25 6.73 4.78
N ILE A 336 -18.65 5.57 4.42
CA ILE A 336 -19.38 4.32 4.23
C ILE A 336 -19.29 3.43 5.46
N ALA A 337 -18.09 3.20 5.97
CA ALA A 337 -17.89 2.32 7.12
C ALA A 337 -18.16 3.02 8.46
N GLY A 338 -18.13 4.36 8.52
CA GLY A 338 -18.37 5.15 9.74
C GLY A 338 -17.18 5.11 10.72
N ILE A 339 -15.97 4.93 10.21
CA ILE A 339 -14.75 4.87 11.02
C ILE A 339 -14.26 6.29 11.34
N PRO A 340 -13.81 6.57 12.57
CA PRO A 340 -13.26 7.88 12.93
C PRO A 340 -12.11 8.32 12.01
N LEU A 341 -12.04 9.61 11.68
CA LEU A 341 -11.02 10.19 10.80
C LEU A 341 -9.60 9.81 11.25
N ILE A 342 -9.30 9.95 12.54
CA ILE A 342 -7.95 9.65 13.08
C ILE A 342 -7.56 8.19 12.82
N ASP A 343 -8.50 7.26 12.97
CA ASP A 343 -8.23 5.84 12.74
C ASP A 343 -8.10 5.52 11.26
N ALA A 344 -8.94 6.10 10.40
CA ALA A 344 -8.82 5.95 8.94
C ALA A 344 -7.47 6.49 8.43
N ILE A 345 -7.01 7.64 8.95
CA ILE A 345 -5.69 8.20 8.63
C ILE A 345 -4.58 7.28 9.17
N ARG A 346 -4.69 6.78 10.40
CA ARG A 346 -3.71 5.82 10.96
C ARG A 346 -3.56 4.59 10.09
N MET A 347 -4.66 4.05 9.58
CA MET A 347 -4.67 2.85 8.73
C MET A 347 -3.97 3.04 7.39
N ILE A 348 -3.82 4.26 6.88
CA ILE A 348 -3.11 4.56 5.63
C ILE A 348 -1.76 5.26 5.83
N THR A 349 -1.37 5.52 7.06
CA THR A 349 -0.11 6.23 7.39
C THR A 349 0.77 5.44 8.35
N LEU A 350 0.47 5.47 9.65
CA LEU A 350 1.31 4.88 10.69
C LEU A 350 1.28 3.34 10.66
N THR A 351 0.14 2.74 10.38
CA THR A 351 0.01 1.27 10.34
C THR A 351 0.83 0.65 9.21
N PRO A 352 0.72 1.08 7.93
CA PRO A 352 1.62 0.58 6.89
C PRO A 352 3.09 0.92 7.14
N ALA A 353 3.40 2.08 7.76
CA ALA A 353 4.78 2.40 8.15
C ALA A 353 5.36 1.39 9.16
N ARG A 354 4.56 0.96 10.16
CA ARG A 354 4.95 -0.06 11.13
C ARG A 354 5.11 -1.44 10.51
N ILE A 355 4.20 -1.81 9.60
CA ILE A 355 4.26 -3.09 8.87
C ILE A 355 5.58 -3.20 8.09
N LEU A 356 6.03 -2.11 7.48
CA LEU A 356 7.29 -2.05 6.72
C LEU A 356 8.51 -1.62 7.56
N HIS A 357 8.36 -1.43 8.88
CA HIS A 357 9.43 -0.98 9.78
C HIS A 357 10.09 0.35 9.39
N VAL A 358 9.32 1.27 8.80
CA VAL A 358 9.75 2.64 8.45
C VAL A 358 9.12 3.72 9.35
N ASP A 359 8.42 3.33 10.40
CA ASP A 359 7.70 4.21 11.31
C ASP A 359 8.60 5.13 12.14
N SER A 360 9.88 4.84 12.25
CA SER A 360 10.87 5.77 12.80
C SER A 360 11.10 7.02 11.92
N GLN A 361 10.74 6.95 10.64
CA GLN A 361 10.93 8.02 9.67
C GLN A 361 9.64 8.58 9.09
N LYS A 362 8.56 7.79 9.03
CA LYS A 362 7.30 8.10 8.32
C LYS A 362 6.06 7.77 9.15
N GLY A 363 4.89 8.13 8.62
CA GLY A 363 3.60 7.67 9.11
C GLY A 363 2.96 8.50 10.21
N SER A 364 3.64 9.50 10.75
CA SER A 364 3.07 10.45 11.71
C SER A 364 3.73 11.82 11.62
N LEU A 365 3.02 12.87 12.04
CA LEU A 365 3.56 14.22 12.16
C LEU A 365 4.25 14.34 13.53
N GLU A 366 5.55 14.04 13.54
CA GLU A 366 6.40 14.10 14.73
C GLU A 366 7.78 14.68 14.37
N GLU A 367 8.37 15.39 15.29
CA GLU A 367 9.71 15.99 15.12
C GLU A 367 10.75 14.92 14.77
N GLY A 368 11.59 15.23 13.80
CA GLY A 368 12.64 14.34 13.28
C GLY A 368 12.19 13.38 12.17
N LYS A 369 10.88 13.18 11.97
CA LYS A 369 10.35 12.38 10.85
C LYS A 369 10.40 13.14 9.52
N ASP A 370 10.27 12.42 8.42
CA ASP A 370 10.19 13.00 7.09
C ASP A 370 8.99 13.97 7.02
N ALA A 371 9.20 15.12 6.40
CA ALA A 371 8.14 16.07 6.13
C ALA A 371 7.27 15.58 4.95
N ASP A 372 6.62 14.43 5.16
CA ASP A 372 5.65 13.81 4.26
C ASP A 372 4.26 14.19 4.77
N ILE A 373 3.56 15.04 4.01
CA ILE A 373 2.35 15.74 4.49
C ILE A 373 1.31 15.77 3.40
N VAL A 374 0.05 15.59 3.77
CA VAL A 374 -1.11 15.76 2.90
C VAL A 374 -2.05 16.79 3.51
N ILE A 375 -2.48 17.74 2.70
CA ILE A 375 -3.51 18.72 3.06
C ILE A 375 -4.77 18.38 2.26
N PHE A 376 -5.92 18.27 2.95
CA PHE A 376 -7.19 17.94 2.33
C PHE A 376 -8.37 18.58 3.07
N ASP A 377 -9.47 18.77 2.36
CA ASP A 377 -10.70 19.36 2.89
C ASP A 377 -11.56 18.34 3.70
N ASN A 378 -12.68 18.79 4.23
CA ASN A 378 -13.63 17.96 5.00
C ASN A 378 -14.27 16.81 4.18
N GLN A 379 -14.13 16.83 2.85
CA GLN A 379 -14.61 15.78 1.95
C GLN A 379 -13.49 14.84 1.52
N ILE A 380 -12.30 15.01 2.12
CA ILE A 380 -11.07 14.26 1.79
C ILE A 380 -10.64 14.50 0.32
N ASN A 381 -10.85 15.72 -0.20
CA ASN A 381 -10.25 16.13 -1.46
C ASN A 381 -8.86 16.67 -1.18
N VAL A 382 -7.86 16.02 -1.72
CA VAL A 382 -6.45 16.40 -1.54
C VAL A 382 -6.15 17.68 -2.32
N THR A 383 -5.67 18.69 -1.61
CA THR A 383 -5.29 19.99 -2.20
C THR A 383 -3.77 20.14 -2.32
N THR A 384 -3.00 19.54 -1.39
CA THR A 384 -1.53 19.61 -1.44
C THR A 384 -0.93 18.32 -0.93
N THR A 385 0.07 17.82 -1.65
CA THR A 385 0.90 16.68 -1.22
C THR A 385 2.36 17.11 -1.18
N ILE A 386 3.00 16.87 -0.04
CA ILE A 386 4.38 17.24 0.24
C ILE A 386 5.14 15.96 0.59
N SER A 387 6.25 15.74 -0.09
CA SER A 387 7.15 14.61 0.16
C SER A 387 8.55 15.10 0.49
N LYS A 388 9.05 14.75 1.66
CA LYS A 388 10.32 15.25 2.22
C LYS A 388 10.47 16.77 2.08
N GLY A 389 9.41 17.50 2.45
CA GLY A 389 9.39 18.97 2.41
C GLY A 389 9.28 19.57 1.01
N HIS A 390 9.17 18.77 -0.05
CA HIS A 390 8.95 19.24 -1.41
C HIS A 390 7.49 19.06 -1.80
N VAL A 391 6.86 20.12 -2.31
CA VAL A 391 5.50 20.03 -2.88
C VAL A 391 5.58 19.21 -4.17
N ILE A 392 4.95 18.04 -4.18
CA ILE A 392 4.87 17.14 -5.33
C ILE A 392 3.51 17.20 -6.03
N TYR A 393 2.49 17.75 -5.37
CA TYR A 393 1.20 18.09 -5.93
C TYR A 393 0.61 19.30 -5.22
N ASN A 394 -0.02 20.17 -5.98
CA ASN A 394 -0.81 21.31 -5.49
C ASN A 394 -1.90 21.61 -6.52
N GLN A 395 -3.17 21.66 -6.05
CA GLN A 395 -4.36 21.91 -6.87
C GLN A 395 -4.41 23.38 -7.35
#